data_7bf36329ed996bccec7001a454571517
#
_entry.id   7bf36329ed996bccec7001a454571517
#
_cell.length_a   1.000
_cell.length_b   1.000
_cell.length_c   1.000
_cell.angle_alpha   90.00
_cell.angle_beta   90.00
_cell.angle_gamma   90.00
#
_symmetry.space_group_name_H-M   'P 1'
#
loop_
_entity.id
_entity.type
_entity.pdbx_description
1 polymer ?
#
loop_
_entity_poly.entity_id
_entity_poly.type
_entity_poly.pdbx_seq_one_letter_code
_entity_poly.pdbx_strand_id
1 'polypeptide(L)'
;MRRVIFFLLFLALSAGIVPAQQYDLVLEGGRVMDPETSLDAVRNVGIRDGKIVRISSEALSGRRIIHAGGLVVAPGFIDLHQHGQNMDSQRVKALDGVTMALELEIGAPDVTQFLKAKEGHSIINYGTSASHVAARALVFGNPIPTGEILPKSGPATNLPATLEQIEKIEDRLRAELDAGGLAVGMGIQYTPGATRLEVIDMFRLAAGRKVPVYTHVRSASYVDPGSSIESVSEVIGASAITGAALHIVHINSSCLHDAPECLSMVAGARARGLDVTTESYPYIAGMTFINSAIFDPGWQEKEGGISYGDLV
;
A
#
# COMPACT_ATOMS: atom_id res chain seq x y z
N MET A 1 70.48 59.11 -20.25
CA MET A 1 69.77 58.73 -19.00
C MET A 1 68.38 58.28 -19.35
N ARG A 2 68.16 56.94 -19.41
CA ARG A 2 66.85 56.32 -19.67
C ARG A 2 66.21 55.93 -18.33
N ARG A 3 65.06 56.52 -18.02
CA ARG A 3 64.26 56.14 -16.85
C ARG A 3 63.35 54.95 -17.26
N VAL A 4 63.57 53.82 -16.57
CA VAL A 4 62.70 52.63 -16.68
C VAL A 4 61.62 52.79 -15.61
N ILE A 5 60.36 52.85 -16.04
CA ILE A 5 59.21 52.90 -15.14
C ILE A 5 58.73 51.46 -14.99
N PHE A 6 58.82 50.89 -13.77
CA PHE A 6 58.20 49.60 -13.42
C PHE A 6 56.71 49.79 -13.11
N PHE A 7 55.88 49.20 -13.91
CA PHE A 7 54.43 49.07 -13.63
C PHE A 7 54.23 47.76 -12.82
N LEU A 8 53.92 47.88 -11.57
CA LEU A 8 53.45 46.77 -10.72
C LEU A 8 51.96 46.57 -10.98
N LEU A 9 51.63 45.49 -11.68
CA LEU A 9 50.24 45.04 -11.91
C LEU A 9 49.75 44.30 -10.64
N PHE A 10 48.93 44.94 -9.81
CA PHE A 10 48.24 44.30 -8.70
C PHE A 10 47.07 43.50 -9.28
N LEU A 11 47.21 42.16 -9.38
CA LEU A 11 46.13 41.26 -9.68
C LEU A 11 45.33 41.04 -8.38
N ALA A 12 44.24 41.80 -8.20
CA ALA A 12 43.29 41.55 -7.13
C ALA A 12 42.49 40.26 -7.51
N LEU A 13 42.85 39.12 -6.88
CA LEU A 13 41.98 37.96 -6.86
C LEU A 13 40.73 38.32 -6.05
N SER A 14 39.66 38.75 -6.72
CA SER A 14 38.33 38.77 -6.15
C SER A 14 37.89 37.31 -6.02
N ALA A 15 38.12 36.70 -4.84
CA ALA A 15 37.46 35.49 -4.44
C ALA A 15 35.96 35.81 -4.39
N GLY A 16 35.24 35.50 -5.45
CA GLY A 16 33.77 35.60 -5.47
C GLY A 16 33.24 34.76 -4.31
N ILE A 17 32.64 35.43 -3.35
CA ILE A 17 31.82 34.76 -2.32
C ILE A 17 30.67 34.11 -3.06
N VAL A 18 30.82 32.81 -3.36
CA VAL A 18 29.68 32.02 -3.82
C VAL A 18 28.70 32.04 -2.65
N PRO A 19 27.50 32.64 -2.79
CA PRO A 19 26.54 32.66 -1.69
C PRO A 19 26.32 31.22 -1.28
N ALA A 20 26.54 30.93 0.01
CA ALA A 20 26.29 29.60 0.56
C ALA A 20 24.86 29.21 0.19
N GLN A 21 24.69 28.06 -0.45
CA GLN A 21 23.42 27.59 -0.95
C GLN A 21 22.46 27.46 0.23
N GLN A 22 21.52 28.39 0.38
CA GLN A 22 20.57 28.39 1.47
C GLN A 22 19.40 27.45 1.18
N TYR A 23 19.17 26.51 2.10
CA TYR A 23 18.05 25.56 2.04
C TYR A 23 16.82 26.14 2.73
N ASP A 24 15.63 25.66 2.37
CA ASP A 24 14.39 26.02 3.07
C ASP A 24 14.37 25.40 4.47
N LEU A 25 14.85 24.14 4.53
CA LEU A 25 14.95 23.36 5.75
C LEU A 25 16.25 22.56 5.73
N VAL A 26 16.91 22.50 6.87
CA VAL A 26 18.05 21.60 7.14
C VAL A 26 17.67 20.69 8.30
N LEU A 27 17.83 19.37 8.13
CA LEU A 27 17.85 18.41 9.23
C LEU A 27 19.31 18.20 9.58
N GLU A 28 19.72 18.63 10.79
CA GLU A 28 21.12 18.70 11.19
C GLU A 28 21.51 17.55 12.12
N GLY A 29 22.56 16.82 11.76
CA GLY A 29 23.24 15.86 12.64
C GLY A 29 22.45 14.58 12.94
N GLY A 30 21.44 14.25 12.16
CA GLY A 30 20.66 13.00 12.30
C GLY A 30 21.38 11.79 11.69
N ARG A 31 21.10 10.57 12.22
CA ARG A 31 21.49 9.33 11.58
C ARG A 31 20.60 9.11 10.35
N VAL A 32 21.13 9.43 9.18
CA VAL A 32 20.41 9.22 7.91
C VAL A 32 20.51 7.76 7.52
N MET A 33 19.33 7.11 7.40
CA MET A 33 19.19 5.75 6.91
C MET A 33 18.46 5.78 5.59
N ASP A 34 19.15 5.44 4.50
CA ASP A 34 18.59 5.39 3.15
C ASP A 34 18.74 3.97 2.59
N PRO A 35 17.62 3.20 2.52
CA PRO A 35 17.66 1.82 2.03
C PRO A 35 18.04 1.71 0.55
N GLU A 36 17.77 2.74 -0.26
CA GLU A 36 18.06 2.72 -1.70
C GLU A 36 19.57 2.76 -1.96
N THR A 37 20.29 3.62 -1.24
CA THR A 37 21.75 3.79 -1.41
C THR A 37 22.55 3.02 -0.38
N SER A 38 21.89 2.34 0.58
CA SER A 38 22.52 1.68 1.73
C SER A 38 23.31 2.66 2.64
N LEU A 39 22.97 3.95 2.60
CA LEU A 39 23.56 4.94 3.50
C LEU A 39 23.01 4.74 4.92
N ASP A 40 23.93 4.57 5.88
CA ASP A 40 23.64 4.58 7.31
C ASP A 40 24.75 5.35 8.02
N ALA A 41 24.55 6.67 8.19
CA ALA A 41 25.55 7.53 8.80
C ALA A 41 24.97 8.85 9.29
N VAL A 42 25.63 9.49 10.24
CA VAL A 42 25.28 10.85 10.69
C VAL A 42 25.54 11.85 9.55
N ARG A 43 24.50 12.55 9.14
CA ARG A 43 24.53 13.51 8.02
C ARG A 43 23.61 14.69 8.29
N ASN A 44 23.83 15.75 7.49
CA ASN A 44 22.92 16.87 7.36
C ASN A 44 22.13 16.74 6.06
N VAL A 45 20.82 17.01 6.09
CA VAL A 45 19.94 16.92 4.93
C VAL A 45 19.42 18.30 4.59
N GLY A 46 19.75 18.78 3.39
CA GLY A 46 19.30 20.07 2.86
C GLY A 46 18.08 19.88 1.96
N ILE A 47 16.98 20.57 2.28
CA ILE A 47 15.69 20.51 1.58
C ILE A 47 15.41 21.88 0.97
N ARG A 48 14.99 21.88 -0.31
CA ARG A 48 14.55 23.04 -1.07
C ARG A 48 13.36 22.67 -1.95
N ASP A 49 12.34 23.54 -1.96
CA ASP A 49 11.12 23.34 -2.75
C ASP A 49 10.50 21.95 -2.52
N GLY A 50 10.46 21.52 -1.24
CA GLY A 50 9.91 20.21 -0.84
C GLY A 50 10.73 18.99 -1.26
N LYS A 51 11.95 19.17 -1.80
CA LYS A 51 12.82 18.07 -2.24
C LYS A 51 14.12 18.02 -1.46
N ILE A 52 14.61 16.82 -1.16
CA ILE A 52 15.96 16.59 -0.68
C ILE A 52 16.92 16.88 -1.83
N VAL A 53 17.73 17.92 -1.69
CA VAL A 53 18.69 18.33 -2.74
C VAL A 53 20.14 18.11 -2.33
N ARG A 54 20.40 17.83 -1.05
CA ARG A 54 21.75 17.51 -0.55
C ARG A 54 21.69 16.66 0.71
N ILE A 55 22.54 15.64 0.77
CA ILE A 55 22.92 14.91 1.97
C ILE A 55 24.44 15.07 2.12
N SER A 56 24.93 15.54 3.29
CA SER A 56 26.34 15.92 3.47
C SER A 56 26.83 15.67 4.90
N SER A 57 28.10 15.38 5.04
CA SER A 57 28.80 15.43 6.32
C SER A 57 29.18 16.86 6.74
N GLU A 58 29.20 17.80 5.79
CA GLU A 58 29.50 19.21 6.05
C GLU A 58 28.26 19.95 6.58
N ALA A 59 28.49 21.02 7.35
CA ALA A 59 27.40 21.89 7.80
C ALA A 59 26.65 22.51 6.61
N LEU A 60 25.34 22.58 6.71
CA LEU A 60 24.46 23.21 5.73
C LEU A 60 23.76 24.42 6.35
N SER A 61 23.50 25.46 5.53
CA SER A 61 22.75 26.65 5.98
C SER A 61 21.33 26.63 5.40
N GLY A 62 20.33 26.90 6.24
CA GLY A 62 18.92 26.93 5.83
C GLY A 62 18.13 28.00 6.57
N ARG A 63 16.95 28.34 6.02
CA ARG A 63 16.02 29.29 6.68
C ARG A 63 15.48 28.73 7.99
N ARG A 64 15.28 27.39 8.04
CA ARG A 64 14.88 26.65 9.23
C ARG A 64 15.84 25.48 9.44
N ILE A 65 16.26 25.26 10.68
CA ILE A 65 17.09 24.13 11.06
C ILE A 65 16.34 23.30 12.10
N ILE A 66 16.30 22.00 11.90
CA ILE A 66 15.83 21.01 12.87
C ILE A 66 17.04 20.22 13.32
N HIS A 67 17.40 20.35 14.59
CA HIS A 67 18.48 19.56 15.19
C HIS A 67 18.00 18.12 15.40
N ALA A 68 18.54 17.19 14.64
CA ALA A 68 18.20 15.77 14.66
C ALA A 68 19.28 14.91 15.33
N GLY A 69 20.17 15.53 16.12
CA GLY A 69 21.22 14.81 16.86
C GLY A 69 20.63 13.73 17.76
N GLY A 70 21.09 12.48 17.61
CA GLY A 70 20.57 11.31 18.33
C GLY A 70 19.27 10.71 17.76
N LEU A 71 18.69 11.33 16.72
CA LEU A 71 17.50 10.83 16.04
C LEU A 71 17.85 10.17 14.71
N VAL A 72 16.94 9.32 14.21
CA VAL A 72 17.00 8.75 12.87
C VAL A 72 16.26 9.67 11.89
N VAL A 73 16.85 9.87 10.73
CA VAL A 73 16.25 10.52 9.56
C VAL A 73 16.16 9.46 8.47
N ALA A 74 14.95 9.03 8.15
CA ALA A 74 14.67 8.00 7.14
C ALA A 74 13.54 8.44 6.22
N PRO A 75 13.35 7.78 5.06
CA PRO A 75 12.12 7.92 4.29
C PRO A 75 10.91 7.64 5.16
N GLY A 76 9.82 8.39 4.97
CA GLY A 76 8.56 8.10 5.66
C GLY A 76 7.98 6.76 5.20
N PHE A 77 7.32 6.05 6.11
CA PHE A 77 6.71 4.77 5.82
C PHE A 77 5.53 4.93 4.86
N ILE A 78 5.35 3.91 4.02
CA ILE A 78 4.19 3.75 3.14
C ILE A 78 3.37 2.58 3.70
N ASP A 79 2.17 2.88 4.20
CA ASP A 79 1.22 1.87 4.65
C ASP A 79 0.34 1.47 3.46
N LEU A 80 0.48 0.24 2.98
CA LEU A 80 -0.22 -0.27 1.80
C LEU A 80 -1.64 -0.75 2.10
N HIS A 81 -1.96 -0.92 3.39
CA HIS A 81 -3.19 -1.57 3.82
C HIS A 81 -3.81 -0.81 5.00
N GLN A 82 -4.55 0.26 4.68
CA GLN A 82 -5.19 1.08 5.70
C GLN A 82 -6.65 1.39 5.37
N HIS A 83 -7.57 0.83 6.13
CA HIS A 83 -9.01 1.09 6.00
C HIS A 83 -9.44 2.43 6.59
N GLY A 84 -8.87 2.83 7.72
CA GLY A 84 -9.19 4.09 8.38
C GLY A 84 -8.44 5.27 7.78
N GLN A 85 -9.08 6.05 6.92
CA GLN A 85 -8.46 7.21 6.27
C GLN A 85 -9.09 8.55 6.65
N ASN A 86 -9.75 8.64 7.80
CA ASN A 86 -10.19 9.91 8.35
C ASN A 86 -9.01 10.73 8.93
N MET A 87 -9.25 11.99 9.29
CA MET A 87 -8.20 12.88 9.78
C MET A 87 -7.53 12.38 11.06
N ASP A 88 -8.27 11.75 11.96
CA ASP A 88 -7.72 11.26 13.23
C ASP A 88 -6.82 10.05 13.01
N SER A 89 -7.23 9.12 12.14
CA SER A 89 -6.38 7.99 11.70
C SER A 89 -5.08 8.49 11.04
N GLN A 90 -5.17 9.50 10.18
CA GLN A 90 -3.98 10.08 9.54
C GLN A 90 -3.04 10.76 10.54
N ARG A 91 -3.57 11.43 11.58
CA ARG A 91 -2.74 12.03 12.64
C ARG A 91 -1.95 10.96 13.40
N VAL A 92 -2.60 9.89 13.80
CA VAL A 92 -1.93 8.77 14.50
C VAL A 92 -0.86 8.16 13.61
N LYS A 93 -1.16 7.89 12.34
CA LYS A 93 -0.20 7.37 11.36
C LYS A 93 0.98 8.31 11.13
N ALA A 94 0.74 9.61 10.99
CA ALA A 94 1.82 10.59 10.83
C ALA A 94 2.75 10.64 12.06
N LEU A 95 2.21 10.49 13.28
CA LEU A 95 3.00 10.41 14.50
C LEU A 95 3.84 9.13 14.58
N ASP A 96 3.41 8.07 13.90
CA ASP A 96 4.13 6.80 13.78
C ASP A 96 5.10 6.76 12.58
N GLY A 97 5.27 7.90 11.89
CA GLY A 97 6.22 8.06 10.78
C GLY A 97 5.66 7.66 9.41
N VAL A 98 4.37 7.37 9.29
CA VAL A 98 3.72 7.09 8.01
C VAL A 98 3.49 8.41 7.26
N THR A 99 3.95 8.49 6.01
CA THR A 99 3.80 9.65 5.14
C THR A 99 2.88 9.39 3.95
N MET A 100 2.51 8.13 3.73
CA MET A 100 1.54 7.70 2.72
C MET A 100 0.72 6.53 3.26
N ALA A 101 -0.60 6.61 3.17
CA ALA A 101 -1.51 5.54 3.54
C ALA A 101 -2.42 5.18 2.35
N LEU A 102 -2.46 3.91 1.99
CA LEU A 102 -3.17 3.40 0.83
C LEU A 102 -4.21 2.36 1.26
N GLU A 103 -5.40 2.47 0.66
CA GLU A 103 -6.48 1.48 0.79
C GLU A 103 -6.42 0.53 -0.40
N LEU A 104 -5.54 -0.47 -0.36
CA LEU A 104 -5.31 -1.33 -1.52
C LEU A 104 -6.00 -2.70 -1.45
N GLU A 105 -6.31 -3.22 -0.26
CA GLU A 105 -6.93 -4.53 -0.09
C GLU A 105 -8.36 -4.57 -0.64
N ILE A 106 -9.25 -3.78 -0.06
CA ILE A 106 -10.67 -3.74 -0.44
C ILE A 106 -10.92 -2.68 -1.49
N GLY A 107 -10.22 -1.56 -1.40
CA GLY A 107 -10.41 -0.42 -2.28
C GLY A 107 -11.62 0.45 -1.92
N ALA A 108 -11.72 1.57 -2.59
CA ALA A 108 -12.88 2.46 -2.42
C ALA A 108 -14.04 2.03 -3.32
N PRO A 109 -15.29 2.13 -2.84
CA PRO A 109 -16.47 1.90 -3.67
C PRO A 109 -16.58 2.84 -4.89
N ASP A 110 -15.99 4.03 -4.79
CA ASP A 110 -15.91 5.04 -5.85
C ASP A 110 -14.59 5.80 -5.70
N VAL A 111 -13.64 5.54 -6.60
CA VAL A 111 -12.29 6.13 -6.57
C VAL A 111 -12.35 7.64 -6.75
N THR A 112 -13.20 8.14 -7.65
CA THR A 112 -13.35 9.58 -7.89
C THR A 112 -13.81 10.30 -6.63
N GLN A 113 -14.84 9.76 -5.97
CA GLN A 113 -15.37 10.34 -4.73
C GLN A 113 -14.34 10.27 -3.62
N PHE A 114 -13.61 9.15 -3.49
CA PHE A 114 -12.55 8.99 -2.50
C PHE A 114 -11.46 10.04 -2.65
N LEU A 115 -10.91 10.20 -3.86
CA LEU A 115 -9.85 11.16 -4.14
C LEU A 115 -10.32 12.61 -3.90
N LYS A 116 -11.52 12.95 -4.37
CA LYS A 116 -12.11 14.29 -4.17
C LYS A 116 -12.35 14.61 -2.70
N ALA A 117 -12.77 13.64 -1.90
CA ALA A 117 -12.98 13.84 -0.46
C ALA A 117 -11.68 14.07 0.32
N LYS A 118 -10.54 13.64 -0.22
CA LYS A 118 -9.21 13.80 0.39
C LYS A 118 -8.46 15.04 -0.08
N GLU A 119 -8.81 15.57 -1.25
CA GLU A 119 -8.14 16.73 -1.83
C GLU A 119 -8.21 17.95 -0.88
N GLY A 120 -7.04 18.45 -0.48
CA GLY A 120 -6.93 19.56 0.48
C GLY A 120 -7.30 19.21 1.93
N HIS A 121 -7.70 17.97 2.23
CA HIS A 121 -8.15 17.50 3.54
C HIS A 121 -7.33 16.30 4.07
N SER A 122 -6.10 16.13 3.60
CA SER A 122 -5.22 15.04 4.02
C SER A 122 -3.88 15.60 4.49
N ILE A 123 -3.35 15.08 5.60
CA ILE A 123 -2.03 15.48 6.14
C ILE A 123 -0.90 14.54 5.73
N ILE A 124 -1.23 13.38 5.17
CA ILE A 124 -0.31 12.43 4.55
C ILE A 124 -0.79 12.12 3.14
N ASN A 125 0.08 11.54 2.31
CA ASN A 125 -0.34 11.08 0.98
C ASN A 125 -1.35 9.93 1.10
N TYR A 126 -2.22 9.81 0.11
CA TYR A 126 -3.32 8.83 0.10
C TYR A 126 -3.51 8.24 -1.29
N GLY A 127 -4.19 7.11 -1.33
CA GLY A 127 -4.59 6.44 -2.57
C GLY A 127 -5.46 5.23 -2.25
N THR A 128 -6.05 4.65 -3.29
CA THR A 128 -6.94 3.50 -3.16
C THR A 128 -6.85 2.60 -4.39
N SER A 129 -7.26 1.35 -4.26
CA SER A 129 -7.48 0.44 -5.38
C SER A 129 -8.92 0.56 -5.91
N ALA A 130 -9.13 0.04 -7.12
CA ALA A 130 -10.45 -0.28 -7.66
C ALA A 130 -11.01 -1.50 -6.93
N SER A 131 -12.17 -1.37 -6.31
CA SER A 131 -12.76 -2.38 -5.43
C SER A 131 -13.57 -3.44 -6.21
N HIS A 132 -13.06 -4.68 -6.27
CA HIS A 132 -13.83 -5.81 -6.77
C HIS A 132 -15.10 -6.04 -5.95
N VAL A 133 -14.99 -5.99 -4.63
CA VAL A 133 -16.10 -6.20 -3.70
C VAL A 133 -17.23 -5.20 -3.95
N ALA A 134 -16.89 -3.92 -4.15
CA ALA A 134 -17.87 -2.87 -4.42
C ALA A 134 -18.46 -2.97 -5.83
N ALA A 135 -17.66 -3.28 -6.85
CA ALA A 135 -18.12 -3.51 -8.21
C ALA A 135 -19.14 -4.67 -8.25
N ARG A 136 -18.81 -5.77 -7.55
CA ARG A 136 -19.69 -6.92 -7.42
C ARG A 136 -21.00 -6.56 -6.70
N ALA A 137 -20.92 -5.84 -5.58
CA ALA A 137 -22.09 -5.38 -4.84
C ALA A 137 -23.03 -4.51 -5.70
N LEU A 138 -22.47 -3.61 -6.49
CA LEU A 138 -23.22 -2.78 -7.43
C LEU A 138 -23.94 -3.60 -8.51
N VAL A 139 -23.23 -4.56 -9.13
CA VAL A 139 -23.75 -5.40 -10.22
C VAL A 139 -24.88 -6.31 -9.72
N PHE A 140 -24.83 -6.76 -8.47
CA PHE A 140 -25.90 -7.54 -7.84
C PHE A 140 -27.05 -6.68 -7.28
N GLY A 141 -27.03 -5.35 -7.48
CA GLY A 141 -28.07 -4.44 -7.02
C GLY A 141 -28.07 -4.17 -5.50
N ASN A 142 -26.96 -4.43 -4.84
CA ASN A 142 -26.77 -4.22 -3.41
C ASN A 142 -25.53 -3.36 -3.12
N PRO A 143 -25.51 -2.09 -3.56
CA PRO A 143 -24.34 -1.23 -3.42
C PRO A 143 -23.96 -1.04 -1.95
N ILE A 144 -22.66 -0.89 -1.71
CA ILE A 144 -22.11 -0.63 -0.37
C ILE A 144 -22.59 0.76 0.09
N PRO A 145 -23.14 0.88 1.32
CA PRO A 145 -23.57 2.18 1.85
C PRO A 145 -22.41 3.17 1.98
N THR A 146 -22.72 4.45 1.87
CA THR A 146 -21.74 5.52 2.06
C THR A 146 -21.08 5.45 3.44
N GLY A 147 -19.77 5.42 3.47
CA GLY A 147 -18.97 5.30 4.70
C GLY A 147 -18.64 3.87 5.10
N GLU A 148 -19.19 2.87 4.42
CA GLU A 148 -18.81 1.46 4.56
C GLU A 148 -17.87 1.06 3.40
N ILE A 149 -17.07 0.01 3.59
CA ILE A 149 -16.15 -0.54 2.59
C ILE A 149 -16.49 -1.97 2.20
N LEU A 150 -17.27 -2.67 3.03
CA LEU A 150 -17.70 -4.05 2.79
C LEU A 150 -19.21 -4.14 2.64
N PRO A 151 -19.71 -5.00 1.75
CA PRO A 151 -21.14 -5.31 1.69
C PRO A 151 -21.54 -6.19 2.87
N LYS A 152 -22.79 -6.09 3.26
CA LYS A 152 -23.42 -7.08 4.15
C LYS A 152 -23.53 -8.42 3.43
N SER A 153 -23.55 -9.52 4.19
CA SER A 153 -23.82 -10.84 3.64
C SER A 153 -25.12 -10.86 2.83
N GLY A 154 -25.11 -11.51 1.69
CA GLY A 154 -26.24 -11.58 0.78
C GLY A 154 -25.88 -12.10 -0.63
N PRO A 155 -26.74 -11.89 -1.63
CA PRO A 155 -26.50 -12.37 -2.99
C PRO A 155 -25.16 -11.93 -3.60
N ALA A 156 -24.79 -10.68 -3.38
CA ALA A 156 -23.52 -10.14 -3.91
C ALA A 156 -22.27 -10.82 -3.30
N THR A 157 -22.36 -11.34 -2.10
CA THR A 157 -21.25 -12.02 -1.44
C THR A 157 -21.27 -13.53 -1.69
N ASN A 158 -22.47 -14.16 -1.75
CA ASN A 158 -22.62 -15.61 -1.65
C ASN A 158 -23.00 -16.31 -2.97
N LEU A 159 -23.50 -15.59 -3.98
CA LEU A 159 -23.87 -16.24 -5.23
C LEU A 159 -22.76 -16.11 -6.29
N PRO A 160 -22.58 -17.14 -7.14
CA PRO A 160 -21.69 -17.02 -8.29
C PRO A 160 -22.24 -15.98 -9.28
N ALA A 161 -21.36 -15.16 -9.84
CA ALA A 161 -21.71 -14.24 -10.92
C ALA A 161 -21.87 -14.99 -12.24
N THR A 162 -22.84 -14.59 -13.06
CA THR A 162 -22.95 -15.01 -14.46
C THR A 162 -21.81 -14.37 -15.28
N LEU A 163 -21.53 -14.88 -16.48
CA LEU A 163 -20.55 -14.28 -17.39
C LEU A 163 -20.86 -12.81 -17.69
N GLU A 164 -22.14 -12.47 -17.92
CA GLU A 164 -22.57 -11.09 -18.13
C GLU A 164 -22.34 -10.20 -16.90
N GLN A 165 -22.50 -10.75 -15.69
CA GLN A 165 -22.21 -10.03 -14.46
C GLN A 165 -20.70 -9.84 -14.27
N ILE A 166 -19.88 -10.83 -14.64
CA ILE A 166 -18.40 -10.70 -14.60
C ILE A 166 -17.96 -9.59 -15.55
N GLU A 167 -18.46 -9.52 -16.78
CA GLU A 167 -18.18 -8.44 -17.73
C GLU A 167 -18.53 -7.05 -17.14
N LYS A 168 -19.69 -6.92 -16.48
CA LYS A 168 -20.09 -5.66 -15.82
C LYS A 168 -19.19 -5.29 -14.63
N ILE A 169 -18.73 -6.29 -13.86
CA ILE A 169 -17.75 -6.09 -12.78
C ILE A 169 -16.43 -5.58 -13.36
N GLU A 170 -15.94 -6.20 -14.44
CA GLU A 170 -14.74 -5.75 -15.13
C GLU A 170 -14.86 -4.33 -15.66
N ASP A 171 -15.99 -3.98 -16.30
CA ASP A 171 -16.22 -2.63 -16.82
C ASP A 171 -16.19 -1.58 -15.71
N ARG A 172 -16.79 -1.90 -14.55
CA ARG A 172 -16.72 -1.02 -13.37
C ARG A 172 -15.29 -0.87 -12.89
N LEU A 173 -14.52 -1.95 -12.77
CA LEU A 173 -13.11 -1.89 -12.35
C LEU A 173 -12.25 -1.09 -13.33
N ARG A 174 -12.48 -1.24 -14.65
CA ARG A 174 -11.80 -0.42 -15.68
C ARG A 174 -12.05 1.06 -15.45
N ALA A 175 -13.31 1.44 -15.22
CA ALA A 175 -13.68 2.83 -14.95
C ALA A 175 -13.03 3.36 -13.68
N GLU A 176 -12.95 2.57 -12.60
CA GLU A 176 -12.30 2.97 -11.35
C GLU A 176 -10.77 3.09 -11.49
N LEU A 177 -10.14 2.22 -12.28
CA LEU A 177 -8.72 2.34 -12.61
C LEU A 177 -8.45 3.59 -13.46
N ASP A 178 -9.31 3.91 -14.42
CA ASP A 178 -9.22 5.14 -15.22
C ASP A 178 -9.43 6.40 -14.37
N ALA A 179 -10.19 6.31 -13.28
CA ALA A 179 -10.38 7.38 -12.30
C ALA A 179 -9.17 7.59 -11.35
N GLY A 180 -8.15 6.74 -11.43
CA GLY A 180 -6.93 6.85 -10.63
C GLY A 180 -6.74 5.75 -9.58
N GLY A 181 -7.50 4.66 -9.68
CA GLY A 181 -7.28 3.46 -8.86
C GLY A 181 -5.89 2.88 -9.11
N LEU A 182 -5.15 2.59 -8.04
CA LEU A 182 -3.74 2.18 -8.10
C LEU A 182 -3.55 0.67 -8.33
N ALA A 183 -4.57 -0.12 -8.06
CA ALA A 183 -4.55 -1.57 -8.05
C ALA A 183 -5.97 -2.12 -8.26
N VAL A 184 -6.11 -3.44 -8.40
CA VAL A 184 -7.38 -4.13 -8.17
C VAL A 184 -7.36 -4.69 -6.75
N GLY A 185 -8.27 -4.24 -5.91
CA GLY A 185 -8.45 -4.71 -4.53
C GLY A 185 -9.49 -5.83 -4.48
N MET A 186 -9.16 -6.96 -3.84
CA MET A 186 -10.01 -8.15 -3.78
C MET A 186 -10.11 -8.71 -2.37
N GLY A 187 -11.26 -8.62 -1.75
CA GLY A 187 -11.58 -9.34 -0.51
C GLY A 187 -12.31 -10.64 -0.80
N ILE A 188 -11.60 -11.71 -1.19
CA ILE A 188 -12.26 -12.95 -1.63
C ILE A 188 -13.00 -13.63 -0.47
N GLN A 189 -12.47 -13.58 0.74
CA GLN A 189 -13.15 -14.11 1.92
C GLN A 189 -14.48 -13.38 2.19
N TYR A 190 -14.57 -12.09 1.84
CA TYR A 190 -15.81 -11.29 1.95
C TYR A 190 -16.78 -11.52 0.78
N THR A 191 -16.33 -12.19 -0.27
CA THR A 191 -17.16 -12.55 -1.44
C THR A 191 -16.97 -14.03 -1.79
N PRO A 192 -17.30 -14.96 -0.87
CA PRO A 192 -17.06 -16.40 -1.07
C PRO A 192 -17.73 -16.96 -2.32
N GLY A 193 -18.81 -16.34 -2.81
CA GLY A 193 -19.48 -16.68 -4.06
C GLY A 193 -18.69 -16.33 -5.33
N ALA A 194 -17.61 -15.54 -5.24
CA ALA A 194 -16.76 -15.27 -6.39
C ALA A 194 -16.07 -16.57 -6.87
N THR A 195 -16.32 -16.96 -8.10
CA THR A 195 -15.78 -18.19 -8.68
C THR A 195 -14.30 -18.03 -8.99
N ARG A 196 -13.56 -19.16 -9.13
CA ARG A 196 -12.15 -19.14 -9.58
C ARG A 196 -12.01 -18.48 -10.96
N LEU A 197 -12.98 -18.65 -11.83
CA LEU A 197 -12.99 -17.98 -13.14
C LEU A 197 -13.09 -16.46 -12.97
N GLU A 198 -14.00 -15.98 -12.14
CA GLU A 198 -14.15 -14.55 -11.83
C GLU A 198 -12.83 -13.98 -11.25
N VAL A 199 -12.18 -14.70 -10.32
CA VAL A 199 -10.88 -14.29 -9.76
C VAL A 199 -9.83 -14.18 -10.87
N ILE A 200 -9.70 -15.20 -11.74
CA ILE A 200 -8.73 -15.19 -12.86
C ILE A 200 -9.03 -14.02 -13.82
N ASP A 201 -10.29 -13.70 -14.09
CA ASP A 201 -10.65 -12.59 -14.98
C ASP A 201 -10.27 -11.22 -14.38
N MET A 202 -10.41 -11.03 -13.07
CA MET A 202 -9.90 -9.83 -12.37
C MET A 202 -8.38 -9.73 -12.47
N PHE A 203 -7.66 -10.84 -12.35
CA PHE A 203 -6.21 -10.87 -12.55
C PHE A 203 -5.82 -10.56 -14.01
N ARG A 204 -6.56 -11.07 -15.00
CA ARG A 204 -6.35 -10.72 -16.43
C ARG A 204 -6.53 -9.22 -16.68
N LEU A 205 -7.58 -8.65 -16.11
CA LEU A 205 -7.84 -7.22 -16.17
C LEU A 205 -6.67 -6.43 -15.58
N ALA A 206 -6.21 -6.78 -14.37
CA ALA A 206 -5.09 -6.13 -13.69
C ALA A 206 -3.80 -6.22 -14.52
N ALA A 207 -3.48 -7.41 -15.06
CA ALA A 207 -2.33 -7.62 -15.95
C ALA A 207 -2.40 -6.75 -17.21
N GLY A 208 -3.56 -6.70 -17.87
CA GLY A 208 -3.80 -5.87 -19.05
C GLY A 208 -3.67 -4.37 -18.77
N ARG A 209 -3.99 -3.94 -17.56
CA ARG A 209 -3.84 -2.55 -17.09
C ARG A 209 -2.48 -2.26 -16.47
N LYS A 210 -1.63 -3.27 -16.31
CA LYS A 210 -0.30 -3.20 -15.67
C LYS A 210 -0.37 -2.63 -14.24
N VAL A 211 -1.37 -3.04 -13.49
CA VAL A 211 -1.55 -2.74 -12.07
C VAL A 211 -1.50 -4.03 -11.26
N PRO A 212 -1.08 -3.99 -9.99
CA PRO A 212 -1.08 -5.17 -9.14
C PRO A 212 -2.50 -5.54 -8.67
N VAL A 213 -2.65 -6.79 -8.21
CA VAL A 213 -3.80 -7.25 -7.43
C VAL A 213 -3.38 -7.31 -5.97
N TYR A 214 -4.14 -6.65 -5.09
CA TYR A 214 -4.06 -6.80 -3.64
C TYR A 214 -5.21 -7.68 -3.19
N THR A 215 -4.92 -8.74 -2.44
CA THR A 215 -5.97 -9.69 -2.12
C THR A 215 -5.93 -10.21 -0.70
N HIS A 216 -7.09 -10.10 -0.03
CA HIS A 216 -7.46 -10.95 1.09
C HIS A 216 -7.89 -12.29 0.52
N VAL A 217 -7.16 -13.35 0.81
CA VAL A 217 -7.39 -14.69 0.27
C VAL A 217 -8.74 -15.27 0.73
N ARG A 218 -9.14 -16.40 0.17
CA ARG A 218 -10.49 -16.96 0.32
C ARG A 218 -10.80 -17.49 1.71
N SER A 219 -9.84 -18.07 2.40
CA SER A 219 -10.02 -18.74 3.69
C SER A 219 -8.79 -18.64 4.56
N ALA A 220 -8.99 -18.64 5.86
CA ALA A 220 -7.97 -18.69 6.89
C ALA A 220 -8.16 -19.96 7.75
N SER A 221 -8.06 -21.13 7.15
CA SER A 221 -8.28 -22.44 7.77
C SER A 221 -7.09 -23.37 7.52
N TYR A 222 -6.93 -24.37 8.37
CA TYR A 222 -5.95 -25.45 8.20
C TYR A 222 -6.58 -26.76 7.66
N VAL A 223 -7.88 -26.76 7.34
CA VAL A 223 -8.63 -27.93 6.90
C VAL A 223 -9.01 -27.81 5.43
N ASP A 224 -8.57 -28.79 4.62
CA ASP A 224 -9.02 -28.91 3.23
C ASP A 224 -10.40 -29.59 3.15
N PRO A 225 -11.24 -29.19 2.18
CA PRO A 225 -11.08 -28.05 1.27
C PRO A 225 -11.32 -26.72 1.98
N GLY A 226 -10.63 -25.67 1.52
CA GLY A 226 -10.79 -24.32 2.04
C GLY A 226 -9.68 -23.91 2.98
N SER A 227 -8.53 -24.56 2.93
CA SER A 227 -7.36 -24.20 3.73
C SER A 227 -6.69 -22.92 3.26
N SER A 228 -5.88 -22.33 4.14
CA SER A 228 -4.99 -21.21 3.80
C SER A 228 -4.04 -21.58 2.66
N ILE A 229 -3.52 -22.81 2.68
CA ILE A 229 -2.64 -23.33 1.61
C ILE A 229 -3.36 -23.35 0.26
N GLU A 230 -4.61 -23.85 0.22
CA GLU A 230 -5.43 -23.83 -1.00
C GLU A 230 -5.68 -22.39 -1.47
N SER A 231 -6.00 -21.49 -0.54
CA SER A 231 -6.31 -20.09 -0.84
C SER A 231 -5.11 -19.32 -1.38
N VAL A 232 -3.92 -19.52 -0.83
CA VAL A 232 -2.67 -18.93 -1.32
C VAL A 232 -2.30 -19.55 -2.67
N SER A 233 -2.52 -20.88 -2.86
CA SER A 233 -2.32 -21.55 -4.15
C SER A 233 -3.22 -20.98 -5.25
N GLU A 234 -4.49 -20.68 -4.93
CA GLU A 234 -5.46 -20.07 -5.87
C GLU A 234 -4.92 -18.76 -6.44
N VAL A 235 -4.47 -17.84 -5.60
CA VAL A 235 -4.06 -16.51 -6.05
C VAL A 235 -2.66 -16.49 -6.68
N ILE A 236 -1.72 -17.31 -6.21
CA ILE A 236 -0.43 -17.53 -6.88
C ILE A 236 -0.65 -18.15 -8.26
N GLY A 237 -1.56 -19.13 -8.37
CA GLY A 237 -1.96 -19.73 -9.63
C GLY A 237 -2.57 -18.70 -10.60
N ALA A 238 -3.47 -17.84 -10.13
CA ALA A 238 -4.03 -16.76 -10.92
C ALA A 238 -2.97 -15.78 -11.42
N SER A 239 -2.01 -15.38 -10.57
CA SER A 239 -0.87 -14.54 -10.95
C SER A 239 -0.01 -15.24 -12.03
N ALA A 240 0.33 -16.52 -11.84
CA ALA A 240 1.13 -17.28 -12.80
C ALA A 240 0.46 -17.44 -14.17
N ILE A 241 -0.87 -17.65 -14.19
CA ILE A 241 -1.65 -17.82 -15.44
C ILE A 241 -1.76 -16.51 -16.22
N THR A 242 -1.88 -15.39 -15.51
CA THR A 242 -2.22 -14.08 -16.12
C THR A 242 -1.04 -13.14 -16.28
N GLY A 243 0.04 -13.36 -15.52
CA GLY A 243 1.19 -12.45 -15.43
C GLY A 243 0.92 -11.19 -14.56
N ALA A 244 -0.19 -11.14 -13.82
CA ALA A 244 -0.48 -10.02 -12.91
C ALA A 244 0.47 -10.04 -11.71
N ALA A 245 1.00 -8.89 -11.32
CA ALA A 245 1.65 -8.71 -10.03
C ALA A 245 0.64 -8.94 -8.89
N LEU A 246 1.06 -9.66 -7.85
CA LEU A 246 0.20 -10.07 -6.73
C LEU A 246 0.78 -9.58 -5.40
N HIS A 247 -0.06 -8.99 -4.58
CA HIS A 247 0.20 -8.75 -3.17
C HIS A 247 -0.80 -9.51 -2.30
N ILE A 248 -0.33 -10.48 -1.53
CA ILE A 248 -1.15 -11.20 -0.55
C ILE A 248 -1.10 -10.38 0.75
N VAL A 249 -2.24 -9.85 1.17
CA VAL A 249 -2.29 -8.98 2.35
C VAL A 249 -2.21 -9.81 3.63
N HIS A 250 -1.69 -9.19 4.70
CA HIS A 250 -1.64 -9.71 6.08
C HIS A 250 -1.51 -11.24 6.18
N ILE A 251 -0.46 -11.82 5.59
CA ILE A 251 -0.26 -13.27 5.51
C ILE A 251 -0.29 -13.97 6.89
N ASN A 252 0.05 -13.26 7.95
CA ASN A 252 0.00 -13.76 9.32
C ASN A 252 -1.41 -14.14 9.77
N SER A 253 -2.44 -13.33 9.45
CA SER A 253 -3.83 -13.64 9.77
C SER A 253 -4.53 -14.50 8.72
N SER A 254 -4.14 -14.38 7.45
CA SER A 254 -4.66 -15.23 6.37
C SER A 254 -4.21 -16.67 6.48
N CYS A 255 -3.01 -16.92 7.02
CA CYS A 255 -2.44 -18.27 7.10
C CYS A 255 -2.32 -18.80 8.52
N LEU A 256 -2.53 -18.00 9.55
CA LEU A 256 -2.48 -18.40 10.96
C LEU A 256 -1.21 -19.24 11.23
N HIS A 257 -1.37 -20.47 11.72
CA HIS A 257 -0.25 -21.35 12.03
C HIS A 257 0.45 -21.88 10.76
N ASP A 258 -0.18 -21.85 9.59
CA ASP A 258 0.42 -22.22 8.29
C ASP A 258 1.23 -21.06 7.65
N ALA A 259 1.37 -19.92 8.33
CA ALA A 259 2.11 -18.79 7.81
C ALA A 259 3.55 -19.11 7.35
N PRO A 260 4.34 -19.98 8.02
CA PRO A 260 5.66 -20.37 7.53
C PRO A 260 5.61 -21.07 6.16
N GLU A 261 4.61 -21.94 5.92
CA GLU A 261 4.45 -22.61 4.63
C GLU A 261 3.95 -21.65 3.57
N CYS A 262 2.98 -20.78 3.87
CA CYS A 262 2.52 -19.74 2.96
C CYS A 262 3.68 -18.82 2.53
N LEU A 263 4.57 -18.43 3.45
CA LEU A 263 5.77 -17.66 3.13
C LEU A 263 6.74 -18.45 2.22
N SER A 264 6.88 -19.74 2.46
CA SER A 264 7.67 -20.64 1.57
C SER A 264 7.09 -20.68 0.16
N MET A 265 5.75 -20.73 0.02
CA MET A 265 5.06 -20.69 -1.27
C MET A 265 5.31 -19.36 -1.99
N VAL A 266 5.21 -18.22 -1.30
CA VAL A 266 5.54 -16.89 -1.84
C VAL A 266 7.00 -16.84 -2.29
N ALA A 267 7.93 -17.31 -1.46
CA ALA A 267 9.35 -17.35 -1.81
C ALA A 267 9.61 -18.24 -3.04
N GLY A 268 8.94 -19.41 -3.11
CA GLY A 268 9.01 -20.32 -4.24
C GLY A 268 8.47 -19.72 -5.55
N ALA A 269 7.36 -18.96 -5.48
CA ALA A 269 6.80 -18.22 -6.61
C ALA A 269 7.78 -17.15 -7.12
N ARG A 270 8.34 -16.35 -6.21
CA ARG A 270 9.36 -15.32 -6.53
C ARG A 270 10.61 -15.92 -7.17
N ALA A 271 11.10 -17.04 -6.64
CA ALA A 271 12.27 -17.74 -7.19
C ALA A 271 12.04 -18.23 -8.65
N ARG A 272 10.78 -18.37 -9.07
CA ARG A 272 10.37 -18.71 -10.43
C ARG A 272 10.06 -17.48 -11.30
N GLY A 273 10.31 -16.29 -10.78
CA GLY A 273 10.14 -15.02 -11.53
C GLY A 273 8.75 -14.42 -11.47
N LEU A 274 7.85 -14.93 -10.62
CA LEU A 274 6.56 -14.28 -10.40
C LEU A 274 6.72 -13.03 -9.51
N ASP A 275 6.01 -11.96 -9.85
CA ASP A 275 5.95 -10.75 -9.03
C ASP A 275 4.89 -10.93 -7.93
N VAL A 276 5.30 -11.61 -6.86
CA VAL A 276 4.45 -11.89 -5.69
C VAL A 276 5.08 -11.29 -4.45
N THR A 277 4.32 -10.51 -3.71
CA THR A 277 4.73 -9.89 -2.45
C THR A 277 3.68 -10.16 -1.37
N THR A 278 4.03 -9.90 -0.12
CA THR A 278 3.13 -10.03 1.02
C THR A 278 3.52 -9.07 2.13
N GLU A 279 2.63 -8.87 3.07
CA GLU A 279 2.82 -8.07 4.27
C GLU A 279 2.34 -8.81 5.51
N SER A 280 2.72 -8.30 6.68
CA SER A 280 2.19 -8.73 7.97
C SER A 280 2.09 -7.54 8.91
N TYR A 281 1.20 -7.61 9.90
CA TYR A 281 1.10 -6.63 10.96
C TYR A 281 1.58 -7.22 12.30
N PRO A 282 2.06 -6.38 13.24
CA PRO A 282 2.67 -6.86 14.49
C PRO A 282 1.65 -7.05 15.64
N TYR A 283 0.36 -7.15 15.33
CA TYR A 283 -0.69 -7.30 16.34
C TYR A 283 -1.12 -8.77 16.46
N ILE A 284 -1.64 -9.14 17.64
CA ILE A 284 -2.10 -10.50 17.97
C ILE A 284 -3.57 -10.72 17.63
N ALA A 285 -4.25 -9.73 17.08
CA ALA A 285 -5.66 -9.80 16.71
C ALA A 285 -5.89 -9.15 15.34
N GLY A 286 -6.89 -9.63 14.61
CA GLY A 286 -7.45 -9.00 13.43
C GLY A 286 -8.77 -8.31 13.76
N MET A 287 -9.19 -7.35 12.91
CA MET A 287 -10.47 -6.67 13.04
C MET A 287 -11.24 -6.74 11.73
N THR A 288 -12.51 -7.08 11.80
CA THR A 288 -13.42 -7.06 10.65
C THR A 288 -14.85 -6.73 11.07
N PHE A 289 -15.76 -6.61 10.10
CA PHE A 289 -17.15 -6.27 10.34
C PHE A 289 -17.98 -7.53 10.62
N ILE A 290 -18.69 -7.55 11.75
CA ILE A 290 -19.52 -8.69 12.17
C ILE A 290 -20.68 -9.00 11.21
N ASN A 291 -21.09 -8.05 10.38
CA ASN A 291 -22.13 -8.24 9.37
C ASN A 291 -21.61 -8.66 8.00
N SER A 292 -20.31 -8.95 7.89
CA SER A 292 -19.69 -9.48 6.67
C SER A 292 -19.98 -10.96 6.46
N ALA A 293 -19.79 -11.45 5.23
CA ALA A 293 -19.97 -12.86 4.88
C ALA A 293 -19.00 -13.82 5.60
N ILE A 294 -17.95 -13.32 6.21
CA ILE A 294 -17.04 -14.13 7.06
C ILE A 294 -17.83 -14.81 8.17
N PHE A 295 -18.79 -14.10 8.78
CA PHE A 295 -19.57 -14.61 9.90
C PHE A 295 -20.87 -15.32 9.48
N ASP A 296 -21.01 -15.72 8.24
CA ASP A 296 -22.13 -16.56 7.80
C ASP A 296 -22.10 -17.94 8.49
N PRO A 297 -23.23 -18.64 8.58
CA PRO A 297 -23.32 -19.95 9.26
C PRO A 297 -22.19 -20.90 8.86
N GLY A 298 -21.53 -21.50 9.85
CA GLY A 298 -20.35 -22.34 9.67
C GLY A 298 -19.02 -21.59 9.67
N TRP A 299 -19.02 -20.30 10.00
CA TRP A 299 -17.82 -19.47 10.02
C TRP A 299 -16.73 -19.99 10.97
N GLN A 300 -17.10 -20.58 12.13
CA GLN A 300 -16.13 -21.10 13.10
C GLN A 300 -15.21 -22.14 12.46
N GLU A 301 -15.76 -23.05 11.68
CA GLU A 301 -15.00 -24.09 11.00
C GLU A 301 -14.13 -23.51 9.88
N LYS A 302 -14.69 -22.53 9.12
CA LYS A 302 -13.97 -21.85 8.04
C LYS A 302 -12.82 -20.99 8.53
N GLU A 303 -12.90 -20.46 9.74
CA GLU A 303 -11.89 -19.62 10.38
C GLU A 303 -10.96 -20.41 11.28
N GLY A 304 -10.72 -21.69 11.01
CA GLY A 304 -9.76 -22.51 11.75
C GLY A 304 -10.24 -22.98 13.12
N GLY A 305 -11.57 -23.07 13.33
CA GLY A 305 -12.16 -23.57 14.56
C GLY A 305 -12.24 -22.54 15.69
N ILE A 306 -12.14 -21.25 15.38
CA ILE A 306 -12.35 -20.18 16.37
C ILE A 306 -13.79 -20.16 16.87
N SER A 307 -14.01 -19.61 18.04
CA SER A 307 -15.30 -19.58 18.73
C SER A 307 -15.74 -18.15 19.06
N TYR A 308 -16.95 -17.99 19.54
CA TYR A 308 -17.40 -16.68 20.07
C TYR A 308 -16.56 -16.18 21.25
N GLY A 309 -15.86 -17.07 21.96
CA GLY A 309 -14.94 -16.70 23.04
C GLY A 309 -13.64 -16.04 22.55
N ASP A 310 -13.33 -16.19 21.28
CA ASP A 310 -12.15 -15.59 20.66
C ASP A 310 -12.44 -14.21 20.06
N LEU A 311 -13.71 -13.78 20.06
CA LEU A 311 -14.14 -12.45 19.62
C LEU A 311 -14.11 -11.47 20.81
N VAL A 312 -13.61 -10.25 20.56
CA VAL A 312 -13.51 -9.17 21.53
C VAL A 312 -14.17 -7.89 21.04
#